data_51a71394019b57cbddab53c89d6a9dcf
#
_entry.id   51a71394019b57cbddab53c89d6a9dcf
#
_cell.length_a   1.000
_cell.length_b   1.000
_cell.length_c   1.000
_cell.angle_alpha   90.00
_cell.angle_beta   90.00
_cell.angle_gamma   90.00
#
_symmetry.space_group_name_H-M   'P 1'
#
loop_
_entity.id
_entity.type
_entity.pdbx_description
1 polymer ?
#
loop_
_entity_poly.entity_id
_entity_poly.type
_entity_poly.pdbx_seq_one_letter_code
_entity_poly.pdbx_strand_id
1 'polypeptide(L)'
;MRRYFDATLPVPRIDIPTNSQISTQAAFGKILDDLAKGDSDLATRIMTTSPDVTGTTSLGPWVNRRKLFARTEKADAFIEQRIPSTAKWNFVPEGQHLELGIAEMNLFLLLGAAGLSHSLFGKRIIPIGTVYDTFVHRGLDALNYACYQDARFMIVGTPSGVTLAPEGGAHQSIATPL
;
A
#
# COMPACT_ATOMS: atom_id res chain seq x y z
N MET A 1 23.22 12.54 13.67
CA MET A 1 21.77 12.44 13.52
C MET A 1 21.22 11.63 14.70
N ARG A 2 20.38 12.20 15.60
CA ARG A 2 19.82 11.44 16.72
C ARG A 2 18.79 10.47 16.15
N ARG A 3 19.02 9.17 16.29
CA ARG A 3 17.99 8.16 16.00
C ARG A 3 16.94 8.25 17.11
N TYR A 4 15.78 8.78 16.81
CA TYR A 4 14.64 8.66 17.69
C TYR A 4 14.12 7.22 17.60
N PHE A 5 14.24 6.48 18.68
CA PHE A 5 13.57 5.20 18.80
C PHE A 5 12.13 5.49 19.20
N ASP A 6 11.20 5.28 18.28
CA ASP A 6 9.79 5.19 18.65
C ASP A 6 9.59 4.06 19.64
N ALA A 7 8.67 4.24 20.58
CA ALA A 7 8.25 3.16 21.44
C ALA A 7 7.80 1.96 20.61
N THR A 8 8.03 0.75 21.11
CA THR A 8 7.53 -0.47 20.47
C THR A 8 6.02 -0.41 20.38
N LEU A 9 5.49 -0.54 19.15
CA LEU A 9 4.05 -0.60 18.94
C LEU A 9 3.56 -2.02 19.21
N PRO A 10 2.51 -2.20 20.02
CA PRO A 10 1.89 -3.50 20.17
C PRO A 10 1.26 -3.93 18.84
N VAL A 11 1.63 -5.10 18.38
CA VAL A 11 1.02 -5.71 17.18
C VAL A 11 -0.20 -6.51 17.64
N PRO A 12 -1.42 -6.19 17.18
CA PRO A 12 -2.59 -6.97 17.51
C PRO A 12 -2.48 -8.39 16.95
N ARG A 13 -3.06 -9.35 17.65
CA ARG A 13 -3.16 -10.71 17.12
C ARG A 13 -4.09 -10.72 15.91
N ILE A 14 -3.62 -11.30 14.82
CA ILE A 14 -4.39 -11.47 13.58
C ILE A 14 -4.53 -12.97 13.34
N ASP A 15 -5.76 -13.45 13.29
CA ASP A 15 -6.04 -14.85 13.02
C ASP A 15 -6.23 -15.04 11.51
N ILE A 16 -5.24 -15.66 10.89
CA ILE A 16 -5.33 -16.06 9.48
C ILE A 16 -5.85 -17.50 9.44
N PRO A 17 -6.95 -17.78 8.72
CA PRO A 17 -7.45 -19.13 8.59
C PRO A 17 -6.39 -20.05 7.98
N THR A 18 -5.98 -21.09 8.73
CA THR A 18 -4.97 -22.07 8.27
C THR A 18 -5.54 -23.18 7.40
N ASN A 19 -6.87 -23.33 7.38
CA ASN A 19 -7.56 -24.42 6.70
C ASN A 19 -8.09 -24.06 5.30
N SER A 20 -7.83 -22.86 4.81
CA SER A 20 -8.26 -22.42 3.49
C SER A 20 -7.06 -22.26 2.57
N GLN A 21 -7.21 -22.69 1.33
CA GLN A 21 -6.27 -22.30 0.28
C GLN A 21 -6.47 -20.82 -0.02
N ILE A 22 -5.54 -20.00 0.42
CA ILE A 22 -5.54 -18.55 0.21
C ILE A 22 -4.21 -18.15 -0.41
N SER A 23 -4.23 -17.27 -1.40
CA SER A 23 -3.00 -16.72 -1.95
C SER A 23 -2.33 -15.78 -0.93
N THR A 24 -1.01 -15.64 -1.02
CA THR A 24 -0.26 -14.70 -0.17
C THR A 24 -0.75 -13.26 -0.33
N GLN A 25 -1.13 -12.85 -1.53
CA GLN A 25 -1.73 -11.54 -1.81
C GLN A 25 -3.08 -11.37 -1.10
N ALA A 26 -3.96 -12.36 -1.17
CA ALA A 26 -5.24 -12.29 -0.48
C ALA A 26 -5.08 -12.32 1.04
N ALA A 27 -4.12 -13.09 1.57
CA ALA A 27 -3.78 -13.10 2.99
C ALA A 27 -3.26 -11.72 3.44
N PHE A 28 -2.41 -11.08 2.65
CA PHE A 28 -1.92 -9.73 2.91
C PHE A 28 -3.08 -8.72 2.97
N GLY A 29 -3.97 -8.74 1.98
CA GLY A 29 -5.16 -7.87 1.98
C GLY A 29 -6.07 -8.11 3.19
N LYS A 30 -6.23 -9.37 3.61
CA LYS A 30 -6.99 -9.72 4.82
C LYS A 30 -6.33 -9.19 6.10
N ILE A 31 -5.01 -9.29 6.23
CA ILE A 31 -4.27 -8.73 7.36
C ILE A 31 -4.53 -7.22 7.47
N LEU A 32 -4.42 -6.51 6.36
CA LEU A 32 -4.70 -5.06 6.34
C LEU A 32 -6.16 -4.75 6.68
N ASP A 33 -7.12 -5.52 6.16
CA ASP A 33 -8.54 -5.35 6.52
C ASP A 33 -8.78 -5.57 8.01
N ASP A 34 -8.18 -6.60 8.59
CA ASP A 34 -8.31 -6.89 10.02
C ASP A 34 -7.69 -5.78 10.89
N LEU A 35 -6.52 -5.26 10.49
CA LEU A 35 -5.93 -4.09 11.15
C LEU A 35 -6.81 -2.84 11.02
N ALA A 36 -7.47 -2.67 9.87
CA ALA A 36 -8.34 -1.51 9.62
C ALA A 36 -9.62 -1.50 10.47
N LYS A 37 -10.05 -2.65 11.02
CA LYS A 37 -11.24 -2.75 11.88
C LYS A 37 -11.06 -2.09 13.25
N GLY A 38 -9.81 -1.97 13.72
CA GLY A 38 -9.49 -1.37 15.00
C GLY A 38 -8.76 -0.04 14.85
N ASP A 39 -8.72 0.73 15.93
CA ASP A 39 -8.01 2.01 16.00
C ASP A 39 -6.72 1.87 16.82
N SER A 40 -6.00 0.76 16.63
CA SER A 40 -4.69 0.59 17.24
C SER A 40 -3.70 1.64 16.74
N ASP A 41 -2.74 2.01 17.57
CA ASP A 41 -1.69 2.97 17.18
C ASP A 41 -0.93 2.47 15.94
N LEU A 42 -0.74 1.15 15.81
CA LEU A 42 -0.19 0.54 14.60
C LEU A 42 -1.05 0.86 13.36
N ALA A 43 -2.36 0.64 13.44
CA ALA A 43 -3.28 0.86 12.31
C ALA A 43 -3.31 2.32 11.87
N THR A 44 -3.24 3.26 12.81
CA THR A 44 -3.23 4.70 12.51
C THR A 44 -1.93 5.18 11.84
N ARG A 45 -0.86 4.40 11.94
CA ARG A 45 0.44 4.72 11.32
C ARG A 45 0.64 4.10 9.95
N ILE A 46 -0.21 3.16 9.54
CA ILE A 46 -0.13 2.55 8.22
C ILE A 46 -0.65 3.53 7.17
N MET A 47 0.15 3.78 6.16
CA MET A 47 -0.21 4.49 4.94
C MET A 47 -0.02 3.55 3.77
N THR A 48 -1.04 3.36 2.97
CA THR A 48 -0.93 2.55 1.75
C THR A 48 -0.94 3.42 0.50
N THR A 49 -0.31 2.95 -0.55
CA THR A 49 -0.30 3.63 -1.85
C THR A 49 -0.19 2.64 -3.00
N SER A 50 -0.69 3.02 -4.15
CA SER A 50 -0.75 2.16 -5.32
C SER A 50 -0.76 2.99 -6.61
N PRO A 51 -0.10 2.54 -7.69
CA PRO A 51 -0.18 3.17 -9.00
C PRO A 51 -1.32 2.55 -9.83
N ASP A 52 -2.58 2.84 -9.47
CA ASP A 52 -3.79 2.38 -10.16
C ASP A 52 -4.03 0.85 -10.12
N VAL A 53 -3.48 0.18 -9.10
CA VAL A 53 -3.66 -1.29 -8.95
C VAL A 53 -4.29 -1.68 -7.61
N THR A 54 -4.92 -0.75 -6.92
CA THR A 54 -5.50 -0.92 -5.57
C THR A 54 -6.47 -2.10 -5.49
N GLY A 55 -7.39 -2.21 -6.44
CA GLY A 55 -8.38 -3.29 -6.47
C GLY A 55 -7.75 -4.65 -6.72
N THR A 56 -6.88 -4.74 -7.71
CA THR A 56 -6.23 -5.99 -8.14
C THR A 56 -5.15 -6.48 -7.18
N THR A 57 -4.63 -5.61 -6.30
CA THR A 57 -3.63 -5.96 -5.27
C THR A 57 -4.25 -6.23 -3.91
N SER A 58 -5.56 -6.46 -3.84
CA SER A 58 -6.32 -6.79 -2.62
C SER A 58 -6.35 -5.70 -1.55
N LEU A 59 -6.09 -4.44 -1.89
CA LEU A 59 -6.19 -3.31 -0.97
C LEU A 59 -7.61 -2.77 -0.79
N GLY A 60 -8.57 -3.18 -1.61
CA GLY A 60 -9.94 -2.66 -1.60
C GLY A 60 -10.59 -2.62 -0.21
N PRO A 61 -10.58 -3.70 0.59
CA PRO A 61 -11.15 -3.69 1.94
C PRO A 61 -10.50 -2.67 2.88
N TRP A 62 -9.16 -2.54 2.83
CA TRP A 62 -8.44 -1.51 3.58
C TRP A 62 -8.90 -0.11 3.19
N VAL A 63 -8.94 0.20 1.88
CA VAL A 63 -9.31 1.51 1.36
C VAL A 63 -10.76 1.85 1.70
N ASN A 64 -11.67 0.87 1.63
CA ASN A 64 -13.07 1.07 2.02
C ASN A 64 -13.22 1.50 3.50
N ARG A 65 -12.32 1.08 4.39
CA ARG A 65 -12.33 1.45 5.80
C ARG A 65 -11.52 2.70 6.10
N ARG A 66 -10.32 2.80 5.53
CA ARG A 66 -9.33 3.83 5.86
C ARG A 66 -9.32 4.99 4.87
N LYS A 67 -10.16 4.91 3.83
CA LYS A 67 -10.44 5.98 2.86
C LYS A 67 -9.23 6.43 2.05
N LEU A 68 -9.50 7.13 0.95
CA LEU A 68 -8.47 7.77 0.15
C LEU A 68 -8.13 9.14 0.71
N PHE A 69 -6.86 9.46 0.69
CA PHE A 69 -6.39 10.77 1.08
C PHE A 69 -6.70 11.81 -0.01
N ALA A 70 -7.27 12.91 0.40
CA ALA A 70 -7.32 14.15 -0.39
C ALA A 70 -7.22 15.36 0.55
N ARG A 71 -6.63 16.44 0.06
CA ARG A 71 -6.47 17.68 0.87
C ARG A 71 -7.80 18.29 1.30
N THR A 72 -8.82 18.06 0.52
CA THR A 72 -10.20 18.47 0.80
C THR A 72 -11.12 17.29 0.52
N GLU A 73 -12.19 17.17 1.28
CA GLU A 73 -13.20 16.15 1.00
C GLU A 73 -13.76 16.32 -0.40
N LYS A 74 -13.88 15.20 -1.13
CA LYS A 74 -14.48 15.17 -2.46
C LYS A 74 -15.74 14.35 -2.41
N ALA A 75 -16.76 14.85 -3.09
CA ALA A 75 -18.01 14.12 -3.27
C ALA A 75 -17.75 12.81 -4.04
N ASP A 76 -18.44 11.75 -3.63
CA ASP A 76 -18.45 10.49 -4.36
C ASP A 76 -19.52 10.54 -5.45
N ALA A 77 -19.09 10.73 -6.69
CA ALA A 77 -19.99 10.82 -7.85
C ALA A 77 -20.82 9.55 -8.04
N PHE A 78 -20.34 8.36 -7.65
CA PHE A 78 -21.12 7.12 -7.73
C PHE A 78 -22.27 7.12 -6.73
N ILE A 79 -22.05 7.62 -5.50
CA ILE A 79 -23.10 7.75 -4.50
C ILE A 79 -24.12 8.79 -4.96
N GLU A 80 -23.66 9.95 -5.44
CA GLU A 80 -24.54 11.02 -5.94
C GLU A 80 -25.41 10.57 -7.11
N GLN A 81 -24.83 9.81 -8.03
CA GLN A 81 -25.52 9.28 -9.20
C GLN A 81 -26.26 7.96 -8.93
N ARG A 82 -26.22 7.45 -7.70
CA ARG A 82 -26.79 6.16 -7.29
C ARG A 82 -26.31 4.98 -8.12
N ILE A 83 -25.05 5.00 -8.53
CA ILE A 83 -24.42 3.92 -9.28
C ILE A 83 -23.90 2.90 -8.26
N PRO A 84 -24.34 1.62 -8.33
CA PRO A 84 -23.82 0.59 -7.45
C PRO A 84 -22.30 0.39 -7.64
N SER A 85 -21.53 0.49 -6.55
CA SER A 85 -20.11 0.23 -6.57
C SER A 85 -19.69 -0.56 -5.33
N THR A 86 -18.81 -1.53 -5.50
CA THR A 86 -18.15 -2.24 -4.40
C THR A 86 -17.02 -1.41 -3.78
N ALA A 87 -16.50 -0.45 -4.53
CA ALA A 87 -15.50 0.49 -4.07
C ALA A 87 -16.18 1.68 -3.41
N LYS A 88 -16.07 1.77 -2.09
CA LYS A 88 -16.56 2.89 -1.28
C LYS A 88 -15.41 3.88 -1.04
N TRP A 89 -14.89 4.43 -2.13
CA TRP A 89 -13.67 5.22 -2.09
C TRP A 89 -13.95 6.69 -1.80
N ASN A 90 -14.13 7.00 -0.55
CA ASN A 90 -14.29 8.38 -0.10
C ASN A 90 -12.93 9.07 0.00
N PHE A 91 -12.84 10.24 -0.59
CA PHE A 91 -11.65 11.08 -0.55
C PHE A 91 -11.76 12.10 0.59
N VAL A 92 -10.93 11.94 1.61
CA VAL A 92 -10.95 12.78 2.82
C VAL A 92 -9.53 13.10 3.30
N PRO A 93 -9.34 14.19 4.10
CA PRO A 93 -8.02 14.52 4.65
C PRO A 93 -7.42 13.45 5.57
N GLU A 94 -8.26 12.68 6.25
CA GLU A 94 -7.85 11.62 7.17
C GLU A 94 -7.61 10.28 6.47
N GLY A 95 -7.76 10.23 5.13
CA GLY A 95 -7.56 9.01 4.35
C GLY A 95 -6.13 8.48 4.47
N GLN A 96 -6.02 7.16 4.59
CA GLN A 96 -4.74 6.47 4.76
C GLN A 96 -4.24 5.79 3.49
N HIS A 97 -4.94 5.97 2.37
CA HIS A 97 -4.51 5.46 1.06
C HIS A 97 -4.31 6.61 0.07
N LEU A 98 -3.16 6.62 -0.59
CA LEU A 98 -2.85 7.55 -1.68
C LEU A 98 -2.88 6.81 -3.00
N GLU A 99 -3.91 7.07 -3.79
CA GLU A 99 -4.00 6.57 -5.16
C GLU A 99 -3.25 7.52 -6.10
N LEU A 100 -2.27 6.99 -6.83
CA LEU A 100 -1.33 7.79 -7.62
C LEU A 100 -1.65 7.84 -9.12
N GLY A 101 -2.63 7.02 -9.56
CA GLY A 101 -2.76 6.72 -10.97
C GLY A 101 -1.55 5.92 -11.50
N ILE A 102 -1.46 5.73 -12.81
CA ILE A 102 -0.40 4.91 -13.45
C ILE A 102 0.92 5.67 -13.40
N ALA A 103 1.61 5.62 -12.27
CA ALA A 103 2.83 6.41 -12.01
C ALA A 103 3.78 5.70 -11.02
N GLU A 104 4.46 4.65 -11.45
CA GLU A 104 5.34 3.85 -10.59
C GLU A 104 6.53 4.64 -10.04
N MET A 105 7.08 5.58 -10.81
CA MET A 105 8.13 6.47 -10.30
C MET A 105 7.64 7.28 -9.10
N ASN A 106 6.41 7.80 -9.15
CA ASN A 106 5.82 8.55 -8.06
C ASN A 106 5.56 7.66 -6.83
N LEU A 107 5.24 6.37 -7.04
CA LEU A 107 5.14 5.40 -5.95
C LEU A 107 6.42 5.37 -5.11
N PHE A 108 7.57 5.17 -5.75
CA PHE A 108 8.83 5.07 -5.03
C PHE A 108 9.30 6.40 -4.42
N LEU A 109 9.04 7.52 -5.09
CA LEU A 109 9.29 8.85 -4.52
C LEU A 109 8.45 9.09 -3.26
N LEU A 110 7.17 8.74 -3.30
CA LEU A 110 6.28 8.88 -2.15
C LEU A 110 6.68 7.95 -1.01
N LEU A 111 6.99 6.69 -1.31
CA LEU A 111 7.45 5.73 -0.30
C LEU A 111 8.74 6.17 0.36
N GLY A 112 9.69 6.70 -0.42
CA GLY A 112 10.93 7.27 0.09
C GLY A 112 10.67 8.44 1.04
N ALA A 113 9.87 9.41 0.61
CA ALA A 113 9.52 10.58 1.42
C ALA A 113 8.79 10.19 2.72
N ALA A 114 7.77 9.33 2.63
CA ALA A 114 7.00 8.86 3.78
C ALA A 114 7.85 7.99 4.72
N GLY A 115 8.76 7.18 4.16
CA GLY A 115 9.69 6.35 4.91
C GLY A 115 10.70 7.13 5.76
N LEU A 116 10.91 8.41 5.46
CA LEU A 116 11.75 9.33 6.22
C LEU A 116 10.99 10.07 7.33
N SER A 117 9.70 9.83 7.50
CA SER A 117 8.84 10.57 8.43
C SER A 117 9.38 10.63 9.87
N HIS A 118 9.98 9.53 10.36
CA HIS A 118 10.56 9.49 11.69
C HIS A 118 11.77 10.42 11.84
N SER A 119 12.57 10.56 10.79
CA SER A 119 13.76 11.43 10.79
C SER A 119 13.40 12.89 10.65
N LEU A 120 12.34 13.19 9.89
CA LEU A 120 11.91 14.55 9.58
C LEU A 120 10.97 15.13 10.64
N PHE A 121 10.06 14.31 11.16
CA PHE A 121 8.95 14.78 12.02
C PHE A 121 8.90 14.11 13.39
N GLY A 122 9.82 13.20 13.70
CA GLY A 122 9.83 12.47 14.97
C GLY A 122 8.73 11.41 15.14
N LYS A 123 7.89 11.23 14.16
CA LYS A 123 6.84 10.18 14.13
C LYS A 123 7.03 9.26 12.95
N ARG A 124 7.00 7.96 13.21
CA ARG A 124 7.08 6.95 12.15
C ARG A 124 5.71 6.67 11.59
N ILE A 125 5.55 6.83 10.28
CA ILE A 125 4.53 6.14 9.50
C ILE A 125 5.09 4.82 8.98
N ILE A 126 4.20 3.91 8.61
CA ILE A 126 4.53 2.62 8.00
C ILE A 126 3.98 2.64 6.57
N PRO A 127 4.77 3.14 5.61
CA PRO A 127 4.34 3.21 4.22
C PRO A 127 4.37 1.82 3.60
N ILE A 128 3.31 1.45 2.90
CA ILE A 128 3.17 0.19 2.18
C ILE A 128 2.74 0.51 0.75
N GLY A 129 3.59 0.20 -0.21
CA GLY A 129 3.28 0.34 -1.63
C GLY A 129 2.96 -1.01 -2.25
N THR A 130 1.89 -1.09 -3.05
CA THR A 130 1.64 -2.25 -3.90
C THR A 130 1.89 -1.88 -5.35
N VAL A 131 2.49 -2.80 -6.09
CA VAL A 131 2.85 -2.58 -7.50
C VAL A 131 2.89 -3.92 -8.23
N TYR A 132 2.63 -3.92 -9.52
CA TYR A 132 2.94 -5.10 -10.30
C TYR A 132 4.46 -5.26 -10.42
N ASP A 133 4.94 -6.46 -10.13
CA ASP A 133 6.38 -6.77 -10.05
C ASP A 133 7.15 -6.41 -11.33
N THR A 134 6.53 -6.58 -12.49
CA THR A 134 7.09 -6.17 -13.78
C THR A 134 7.37 -4.68 -13.90
N PHE A 135 6.67 -3.86 -13.11
CA PHE A 135 6.78 -2.40 -13.20
C PHE A 135 7.68 -1.77 -12.14
N VAL A 136 8.25 -2.58 -11.25
CA VAL A 136 9.27 -2.12 -10.28
C VAL A 136 10.43 -1.40 -10.99
N HIS A 137 10.81 -1.87 -12.15
CA HIS A 137 11.89 -1.27 -12.95
C HIS A 137 11.66 0.19 -13.35
N ARG A 138 10.39 0.62 -13.45
CA ARG A 138 10.04 1.99 -13.81
C ARG A 138 10.40 3.02 -12.74
N GLY A 139 10.67 2.56 -11.53
CA GLY A 139 11.01 3.42 -10.38
C GLY A 139 12.30 3.06 -9.68
N LEU A 140 13.17 2.24 -10.29
CA LEU A 140 14.40 1.76 -9.65
C LEU A 140 15.32 2.88 -9.16
N ASP A 141 15.45 3.95 -9.90
CA ASP A 141 16.29 5.07 -9.49
C ASP A 141 15.78 5.69 -8.18
N ALA A 142 14.49 5.99 -8.12
CA ALA A 142 13.87 6.51 -6.91
C ALA A 142 13.94 5.50 -5.74
N LEU A 143 13.78 4.21 -6.01
CA LEU A 143 13.93 3.15 -5.01
C LEU A 143 15.34 3.11 -4.45
N ASN A 144 16.35 3.12 -5.31
CA ASN A 144 17.76 3.11 -4.90
C ASN A 144 18.07 4.32 -4.04
N TYR A 145 17.57 5.49 -4.44
CA TYR A 145 17.79 6.73 -3.69
C TYR A 145 17.11 6.70 -2.32
N ALA A 146 15.89 6.17 -2.24
CA ALA A 146 15.17 5.99 -0.99
C ALA A 146 15.93 5.04 -0.03
N CYS A 147 16.46 3.94 -0.56
CA CYS A 147 17.30 3.01 0.22
C CYS A 147 18.60 3.68 0.70
N TYR A 148 19.24 4.47 -0.15
CA TYR A 148 20.44 5.22 0.22
C TYR A 148 20.20 6.21 1.37
N GLN A 149 19.00 6.79 1.43
CA GLN A 149 18.58 7.71 2.48
C GLN A 149 18.11 7.02 3.78
N ASP A 150 18.18 5.70 3.87
CA ASP A 150 17.63 4.91 5.00
C ASP A 150 16.10 5.13 5.18
N ALA A 151 15.37 5.37 4.11
CA ALA A 151 13.92 5.43 4.14
C ALA A 151 13.34 4.05 4.44
N ARG A 152 12.29 3.99 5.27
CA ARG A 152 11.71 2.74 5.76
C ARG A 152 10.29 2.57 5.28
N PHE A 153 10.11 1.62 4.39
CA PHE A 153 8.81 1.30 3.78
C PHE A 153 8.76 -0.18 3.38
N MET A 154 7.59 -0.64 3.00
CA MET A 154 7.37 -1.97 2.41
C MET A 154 6.89 -1.83 0.97
N ILE A 155 7.38 -2.70 0.11
CA ILE A 155 6.88 -2.88 -1.25
C ILE A 155 6.33 -4.29 -1.36
N VAL A 156 5.12 -4.41 -1.90
CA VAL A 156 4.47 -5.68 -2.18
C VAL A 156 4.31 -5.81 -3.69
N GLY A 157 5.14 -6.63 -4.30
CA GLY A 157 5.06 -6.96 -5.73
C GLY A 157 3.97 -8.00 -5.97
N THR A 158 3.14 -7.80 -6.98
CA THR A 158 2.09 -8.73 -7.38
C THR A 158 1.90 -8.70 -8.91
N PRO A 159 1.46 -9.78 -9.54
CA PRO A 159 1.58 -11.16 -9.12
C PRO A 159 3.04 -11.61 -9.23
N SER A 160 3.50 -12.42 -8.30
CA SER A 160 4.84 -13.01 -8.42
C SER A 160 4.85 -14.11 -9.46
N GLY A 161 5.80 -14.10 -10.38
CA GLY A 161 5.86 -14.99 -11.53
C GLY A 161 6.14 -16.47 -11.26
N VAL A 162 6.28 -16.88 -10.00
CA VAL A 162 6.61 -18.28 -9.65
C VAL A 162 5.42 -19.22 -9.87
N THR A 163 4.20 -18.76 -9.70
CA THR A 163 2.98 -19.58 -9.75
C THR A 163 2.01 -19.19 -10.85
N LEU A 164 2.28 -18.12 -11.57
CA LEU A 164 1.43 -17.64 -12.65
C LEU A 164 2.08 -17.88 -14.01
N ALA A 165 1.28 -18.37 -14.97
CA ALA A 165 1.71 -18.40 -16.35
C ALA A 165 2.02 -16.98 -16.82
N PRO A 166 3.05 -16.77 -17.63
CA PRO A 166 3.34 -15.47 -18.21
C PRO A 166 2.16 -15.02 -19.08
N GLU A 167 1.61 -13.85 -18.76
CA GLU A 167 0.43 -13.32 -19.45
C GLU A 167 0.77 -12.54 -20.72
N GLY A 168 1.95 -12.50 -21.16
CA GLY A 168 2.35 -11.74 -22.36
C GLY A 168 2.22 -10.22 -22.21
N GLY A 169 2.87 -9.48 -23.11
CA GLY A 169 2.81 -8.01 -23.14
C GLY A 169 3.51 -7.35 -21.96
N ALA A 170 3.02 -6.18 -21.58
CA ALA A 170 3.63 -5.34 -20.55
C ALA A 170 3.53 -5.94 -19.12
N HIS A 171 2.70 -6.94 -18.92
CA HIS A 171 2.50 -7.58 -17.61
C HIS A 171 3.36 -8.83 -17.42
N GLN A 172 4.24 -9.15 -18.37
CA GLN A 172 5.19 -10.22 -18.18
C GLN A 172 6.27 -9.84 -17.19
N SER A 173 6.42 -10.68 -16.16
CA SER A 173 7.58 -10.60 -15.29
C SER A 173 8.79 -11.20 -15.99
N ILE A 174 9.70 -10.36 -16.43
CA ILE A 174 11.04 -10.80 -16.87
C ILE A 174 12.05 -10.65 -15.72
N ALA A 175 11.60 -10.20 -14.59
CA ALA A 175 12.45 -9.76 -13.51
C ALA A 175 12.41 -10.67 -12.29
N THR A 176 11.88 -11.86 -12.45
CA THR A 176 11.95 -12.82 -11.36
C THR A 176 13.06 -13.83 -11.58
N PRO A 177 14.32 -13.41 -11.52
CA PRO A 177 15.40 -14.30 -11.28
C PRO A 177 15.74 -14.17 -9.82
N LEU A 178 15.06 -14.83 -8.98
CA LEU A 178 15.55 -14.91 -7.59
C LEU A 178 15.15 -16.24 -7.02
#